data_0c8c493ad0ed7cd11a0a1c977984eaae
#
_entry.id   0c8c493ad0ed7cd11a0a1c977984eaae
#
_cell.length_a   1.000
_cell.length_b   1.000
_cell.length_c   1.000
_cell.angle_alpha   90.00
_cell.angle_beta   90.00
_cell.angle_gamma   90.00
#
_symmetry.space_group_name_H-M   'P 1'
#
loop_
_entity.id
_entity.type
_entity.pdbx_description
1 polymer ?
#
loop_
_entity_poly.entity_id
_entity_poly.type
_entity_poly.pdbx_seq_one_letter_code
_entity_poly.pdbx_strand_id
1 'polypeptide(L)'
;MERRVVNYTLWILCMDGAVHEILKKMKLPNVRLLQLSLLETEALKKVKPKRTAVEYCWTTTPFTPRFVFDSDSTVDRVTYLDADLWFQKSPSPIFQEFENSGKDVLITDHAYSPEYDITEKSGQYCVQFTTFNRVGGEMVRKWWEERCIEWCYAKFENGKFGDQKYLDDWPDRFPEKVHVLSNKAWTLAPWNASRFPYSGGIFWHFHELRIIGKHSKPMVQFVTSYSIPPITRKQIYGPYMSDLRAAIESMKDYGVQPRPQQKYRRFGLLKGLLKGIRHQLWRVNHELVSN
;
A
#
# COMPACT_ATOMS: atom_id res chain seq x y z
N MET A 1 -3.90 8.85 -9.73
CA MET A 1 -5.10 9.51 -9.21
C MET A 1 -5.64 10.56 -10.17
N GLU A 2 -4.89 11.55 -10.62
CA GLU A 2 -5.37 12.65 -11.49
C GLU A 2 -6.31 12.23 -12.63
N ARG A 3 -6.01 11.13 -13.32
CA ARG A 3 -6.83 10.64 -14.44
C ARG A 3 -8.13 9.93 -14.04
N ARG A 4 -8.34 9.63 -12.77
CA ARG A 4 -9.41 8.75 -12.30
C ARG A 4 -10.22 9.31 -11.14
N VAL A 5 -9.72 10.32 -10.47
CA VAL A 5 -10.35 10.88 -9.28
C VAL A 5 -10.54 12.39 -9.48
N VAL A 6 -11.74 12.85 -9.25
CA VAL A 6 -12.11 14.25 -9.32
C VAL A 6 -12.27 14.79 -7.89
N ASN A 7 -11.87 16.03 -7.64
CA ASN A 7 -12.03 16.70 -6.35
C ASN A 7 -11.40 15.93 -5.17
N TYR A 8 -10.10 15.69 -5.23
CA TYR A 8 -9.35 15.07 -4.14
C TYR A 8 -8.22 15.97 -3.63
N THR A 9 -7.83 15.76 -2.40
CA THR A 9 -6.56 16.22 -1.85
C THR A 9 -5.72 14.99 -1.47
N LEU A 10 -4.54 14.87 -2.06
CA LEU A 10 -3.59 13.81 -1.72
C LEU A 10 -2.63 14.30 -0.64
N TRP A 11 -2.74 13.76 0.55
CA TRP A 11 -1.79 13.99 1.63
C TRP A 11 -0.66 12.97 1.56
N ILE A 12 0.58 13.43 1.47
CA ILE A 12 1.75 12.54 1.44
C ILE A 12 2.50 12.69 2.74
N LEU A 13 2.54 11.63 3.54
CA LEU A 13 3.38 11.56 4.72
C LEU A 13 4.83 11.28 4.31
N CYS A 14 5.67 12.32 4.36
CA CYS A 14 7.09 12.23 4.08
C CYS A 14 7.82 11.63 5.29
N MET A 15 8.37 10.42 5.13
CA MET A 15 9.06 9.71 6.20
C MET A 15 10.42 10.33 6.57
N ASP A 16 10.99 11.14 5.67
CA ASP A 16 12.23 11.89 5.89
C ASP A 16 12.20 13.27 5.22
N GLY A 17 13.13 14.14 5.64
CA GLY A 17 13.21 15.51 5.13
C GLY A 17 13.65 15.61 3.67
N ALA A 18 14.42 14.64 3.15
CA ALA A 18 14.89 14.68 1.76
C ALA A 18 13.71 14.46 0.79
N VAL A 19 12.85 13.48 1.09
CA VAL A 19 11.61 13.25 0.32
C VAL A 19 10.70 14.48 0.39
N HIS A 20 10.53 15.07 1.58
CA HIS A 20 9.72 16.29 1.75
C HIS A 20 10.21 17.44 0.85
N GLU A 21 11.52 17.75 0.87
CA GLU A 21 12.09 18.85 0.07
C GLU A 21 11.97 18.61 -1.44
N ILE A 22 12.10 17.36 -1.90
CA ILE A 22 11.92 17.02 -3.31
C ILE A 22 10.47 17.25 -3.73
N LEU A 23 9.51 16.66 -3.00
CA LEU A 23 8.09 16.79 -3.33
C LEU A 23 7.61 18.23 -3.23
N LYS A 24 8.13 19.02 -2.29
CA LYS A 24 7.85 20.45 -2.19
C LYS A 24 8.28 21.22 -3.43
N LYS A 25 9.46 20.90 -4.00
CA LYS A 25 9.93 21.51 -5.25
C LYS A 25 9.07 21.13 -6.45
N MET A 26 8.50 19.93 -6.46
CA MET A 26 7.66 19.44 -7.57
C MET A 26 6.33 20.20 -7.70
N LYS A 27 5.85 20.84 -6.65
CA LYS A 27 4.60 21.65 -6.63
C LYS A 27 3.42 20.90 -7.26
N LEU A 28 3.27 19.63 -6.93
CA LEU A 28 2.22 18.78 -7.49
C LEU A 28 0.82 19.33 -7.15
N PRO A 29 -0.09 19.43 -8.14
CA PRO A 29 -1.45 19.91 -7.89
C PRO A 29 -2.19 18.93 -6.96
N ASN A 30 -3.10 19.47 -6.14
CA ASN A 30 -3.91 18.69 -5.19
C ASN A 30 -3.10 17.86 -4.17
N VAL A 31 -1.80 18.15 -3.99
CA VAL A 31 -0.92 17.46 -3.04
C VAL A 31 -0.62 18.38 -1.85
N ARG A 32 -0.77 17.83 -0.64
CA ARG A 32 -0.32 18.42 0.62
C ARG A 32 0.69 17.50 1.27
N LEU A 33 1.76 18.07 1.79
CA LEU A 33 2.85 17.32 2.39
C LEU A 33 2.77 17.36 3.91
N LEU A 34 2.92 16.19 4.51
CA LEU A 34 3.08 16.02 5.94
C LEU A 34 4.51 15.56 6.22
N GLN A 35 5.20 16.21 7.15
CA GLN A 35 6.55 15.83 7.55
C GLN A 35 6.48 15.02 8.84
N LEU A 36 6.80 13.73 8.79
CA LEU A 36 6.66 12.83 9.93
C LEU A 36 7.37 13.34 11.19
N SER A 37 8.57 13.89 11.05
CA SER A 37 9.36 14.40 12.20
C SER A 37 8.65 15.50 13.01
N LEU A 38 7.67 16.19 12.41
CA LEU A 38 6.87 17.21 13.11
C LEU A 38 5.59 16.64 13.74
N LEU A 39 5.20 15.43 13.33
CA LEU A 39 3.94 14.79 13.73
C LEU A 39 4.14 13.59 14.66
N GLU A 40 5.39 13.15 14.83
CA GLU A 40 5.71 12.02 15.71
C GLU A 40 5.30 12.32 17.15
N THR A 41 4.39 11.53 17.68
CA THR A 41 4.05 11.56 19.10
C THR A 41 5.20 10.98 19.95
N GLU A 42 5.21 11.26 21.24
CA GLU A 42 6.20 10.67 22.16
C GLU A 42 6.14 9.13 22.17
N ALA A 43 4.95 8.55 21.99
CA ALA A 43 4.79 7.10 21.86
C ALA A 43 5.48 6.56 20.60
N LEU A 44 5.32 7.22 19.45
CA LEU A 44 6.00 6.85 18.20
C LEU A 44 7.51 6.99 18.33
N LYS A 45 8.01 8.09 18.87
CA LYS A 45 9.47 8.31 19.12
C LYS A 45 10.06 7.21 19.99
N LYS A 46 9.36 6.79 21.05
CA LYS A 46 9.79 5.74 21.97
C LYS A 46 9.92 4.35 21.33
N VAL A 47 9.06 4.02 20.36
CA VAL A 47 9.08 2.71 19.68
C VAL A 47 9.98 2.70 18.43
N LYS A 48 10.22 3.85 17.81
CA LYS A 48 11.03 4.00 16.58
C LYS A 48 12.36 3.24 16.61
N PRO A 49 13.22 3.37 17.65
CA PRO A 49 14.49 2.66 17.70
C PRO A 49 14.35 1.13 17.82
N LYS A 50 13.16 0.62 18.14
CA LYS A 50 12.85 -0.81 18.29
C LYS A 50 12.23 -1.43 17.04
N ARG A 51 12.11 -0.69 15.96
CA ARG A 51 11.50 -1.08 14.71
C ARG A 51 12.48 -0.93 13.55
N THR A 52 12.43 -1.84 12.60
CA THR A 52 13.04 -1.59 11.29
C THR A 52 12.29 -0.48 10.56
N ALA A 53 12.86 0.09 9.49
CA ALA A 53 12.19 1.12 8.71
C ALA A 53 10.81 0.68 8.20
N VAL A 54 10.68 -0.58 7.77
CA VAL A 54 9.39 -1.15 7.31
C VAL A 54 8.40 -1.28 8.47
N GLU A 55 8.82 -1.85 9.59
CA GLU A 55 7.97 -1.99 10.76
C GLU A 55 7.54 -0.63 11.33
N TYR A 56 8.42 0.38 11.22
CA TYR A 56 8.06 1.72 11.64
C TYR A 56 7.06 2.38 10.69
N CYS A 57 7.16 2.16 9.36
CA CYS A 57 6.11 2.54 8.42
C CYS A 57 4.76 1.93 8.84
N TRP A 58 4.69 0.63 9.06
CA TRP A 58 3.48 -0.05 9.53
C TRP A 58 2.98 0.51 10.87
N THR A 59 3.89 0.75 11.83
CA THR A 59 3.52 1.36 13.12
C THR A 59 2.90 2.74 12.97
N THR A 60 3.31 3.51 11.94
CA THR A 60 2.77 4.86 11.68
C THR A 60 1.48 4.86 10.86
N THR A 61 1.14 3.76 10.18
CA THR A 61 -0.07 3.65 9.34
C THR A 61 -1.34 4.10 10.06
N PRO A 62 -1.69 3.62 11.27
CA PRO A 62 -2.91 4.02 11.97
C PRO A 62 -2.94 5.50 12.38
N PHE A 63 -1.78 6.15 12.44
CA PHE A 63 -1.67 7.58 12.78
C PHE A 63 -1.91 8.50 11.58
N THR A 64 -1.82 7.99 10.35
CA THR A 64 -1.90 8.82 9.14
C THR A 64 -3.22 9.58 9.02
N PRO A 65 -4.43 9.01 9.30
CA PRO A 65 -5.66 9.77 9.27
C PRO A 65 -5.67 10.87 10.33
N ARG A 66 -5.16 10.60 11.52
CA ARG A 66 -5.04 11.60 12.60
C ARG A 66 -4.18 12.77 12.16
N PHE A 67 -3.02 12.52 11.57
CA PHE A 67 -2.12 13.59 11.11
C PHE A 67 -2.80 14.52 10.12
N VAL A 68 -3.64 13.99 9.22
CA VAL A 68 -4.46 14.81 8.31
C VAL A 68 -5.51 15.57 9.07
N PHE A 69 -6.25 14.92 9.94
CA PHE A 69 -7.29 15.55 10.74
C PHE A 69 -6.77 16.69 11.63
N ASP A 70 -5.60 16.50 12.24
CA ASP A 70 -4.96 17.50 13.08
C ASP A 70 -4.42 18.68 12.24
N SER A 71 -4.05 18.42 10.98
CA SER A 71 -3.52 19.44 10.05
C SER A 71 -4.60 20.28 9.36
N ASP A 72 -5.82 19.76 9.23
CA ASP A 72 -6.92 20.44 8.55
C ASP A 72 -8.26 20.06 9.19
N SER A 73 -8.86 21.01 9.93
CA SER A 73 -10.12 20.80 10.64
C SER A 73 -11.34 20.67 9.71
N THR A 74 -11.21 21.03 8.44
CA THR A 74 -12.30 20.95 7.45
C THR A 74 -12.41 19.57 6.80
N VAL A 75 -11.43 18.67 7.02
CA VAL A 75 -11.44 17.33 6.47
C VAL A 75 -12.25 16.40 7.38
N ASP A 76 -13.37 15.89 6.89
CA ASP A 76 -14.26 14.99 7.64
C ASP A 76 -13.98 13.51 7.39
N ARG A 77 -13.29 13.18 6.30
CA ARG A 77 -12.98 11.80 5.90
C ARG A 77 -11.57 11.70 5.34
N VAL A 78 -10.85 10.67 5.76
CA VAL A 78 -9.53 10.32 5.23
C VAL A 78 -9.53 8.87 4.79
N THR A 79 -8.99 8.63 3.58
CA THR A 79 -8.67 7.28 3.10
C THR A 79 -7.17 7.11 3.07
N TYR A 80 -6.65 6.18 3.87
CA TYR A 80 -5.28 5.72 3.77
C TYR A 80 -5.12 4.87 2.50
N LEU A 81 -4.02 5.08 1.80
CA LEU A 81 -3.66 4.32 0.60
C LEU A 81 -2.19 3.88 0.70
N ASP A 82 -1.92 2.62 0.40
CA ASP A 82 -0.55 2.19 0.16
C ASP A 82 0.03 2.91 -1.08
N ALA A 83 1.32 3.25 -1.04
CA ALA A 83 1.96 4.05 -2.07
C ALA A 83 2.13 3.31 -3.42
N ASP A 84 1.93 2.01 -3.44
CA ASP A 84 2.03 1.15 -4.62
C ASP A 84 0.67 0.73 -5.20
N LEU A 85 -0.38 1.49 -4.93
CA LEU A 85 -1.69 1.35 -5.58
C LEU A 85 -1.73 2.10 -6.91
N TRP A 86 -2.37 1.49 -7.90
CA TRP A 86 -2.62 2.08 -9.21
C TRP A 86 -4.09 1.97 -9.59
N PHE A 87 -4.75 3.12 -9.78
CA PHE A 87 -6.18 3.19 -10.09
C PHE A 87 -6.45 3.01 -11.58
N GLN A 88 -7.21 1.97 -11.91
CA GLN A 88 -7.72 1.72 -13.26
C GLN A 88 -8.99 2.52 -13.55
N LYS A 89 -9.84 2.67 -12.53
CA LYS A 89 -11.15 3.32 -12.58
C LYS A 89 -11.30 4.30 -11.43
N SER A 90 -12.37 5.09 -11.47
CA SER A 90 -12.76 5.93 -10.35
C SER A 90 -13.09 5.08 -9.11
N PRO A 91 -12.63 5.46 -7.91
CA PRO A 91 -13.02 4.81 -6.66
C PRO A 91 -14.42 5.20 -6.17
N SER A 92 -15.15 6.04 -6.89
CA SER A 92 -16.49 6.50 -6.48
C SER A 92 -17.43 5.38 -6.07
N PRO A 93 -17.49 4.20 -6.75
CA PRO A 93 -18.34 3.11 -6.32
C PRO A 93 -18.00 2.57 -4.92
N ILE A 94 -16.71 2.57 -4.53
CA ILE A 94 -16.28 2.16 -3.19
C ILE A 94 -16.85 3.13 -2.15
N PHE A 95 -16.72 4.44 -2.41
CA PHE A 95 -17.23 5.46 -1.49
C PHE A 95 -18.76 5.48 -1.42
N GLN A 96 -19.44 5.23 -2.53
CA GLN A 96 -20.90 5.12 -2.54
C GLN A 96 -21.40 3.92 -1.72
N GLU A 97 -20.75 2.75 -1.83
CA GLU A 97 -21.07 1.61 -1.00
C GLU A 97 -20.82 1.92 0.49
N PHE A 98 -19.71 2.59 0.81
CA PHE A 98 -19.39 2.99 2.16
C PHE A 98 -20.42 3.97 2.73
N GLU A 99 -20.81 4.99 1.99
CA GLU A 99 -21.83 5.96 2.39
C GLU A 99 -23.18 5.29 2.65
N ASN A 100 -23.58 4.39 1.76
CA ASN A 100 -24.83 3.62 1.89
C ASN A 100 -24.82 2.69 3.12
N SER A 101 -23.66 2.27 3.59
CA SER A 101 -23.55 1.43 4.79
C SER A 101 -23.87 2.16 6.10
N GLY A 102 -23.78 3.49 6.10
CA GLY A 102 -23.92 4.32 7.31
C GLY A 102 -22.84 4.09 8.37
N LYS A 103 -21.77 3.35 8.05
CA LYS A 103 -20.65 3.07 8.95
C LYS A 103 -19.58 4.16 8.89
N ASP A 104 -18.64 4.09 9.81
CA ASP A 104 -17.61 5.13 9.99
C ASP A 104 -16.20 4.75 9.56
N VAL A 105 -15.97 3.46 9.34
CA VAL A 105 -14.69 2.90 8.90
C VAL A 105 -14.94 1.90 7.78
N LEU A 106 -14.16 1.99 6.71
CA LEU A 106 -14.16 1.03 5.59
C LEU A 106 -12.84 0.28 5.55
N ILE A 107 -12.91 -1.03 5.43
CA ILE A 107 -11.77 -1.91 5.18
C ILE A 107 -12.00 -2.82 3.97
N THR A 108 -10.91 -3.37 3.43
CA THR A 108 -10.94 -4.24 2.25
C THR A 108 -10.40 -5.62 2.56
N ASP A 109 -11.01 -6.66 1.99
CA ASP A 109 -10.56 -8.04 2.11
C ASP A 109 -9.36 -8.29 1.15
N HIS A 110 -8.38 -9.08 1.54
CA HIS A 110 -7.35 -9.57 0.61
C HIS A 110 -7.97 -10.41 -0.50
N ALA A 111 -9.04 -11.11 -0.19
CA ALA A 111 -9.76 -11.98 -1.10
C ALA A 111 -8.84 -12.94 -1.86
N TYR A 112 -7.90 -13.53 -1.17
CA TYR A 112 -6.92 -14.46 -1.73
C TYR A 112 -7.54 -15.45 -2.72
N SER A 113 -6.80 -15.75 -3.78
CA SER A 113 -7.05 -16.97 -4.53
C SER A 113 -6.76 -18.18 -3.63
N PRO A 114 -7.52 -19.28 -3.71
CA PRO A 114 -7.37 -20.41 -2.78
C PRO A 114 -5.94 -20.96 -2.68
N GLU A 115 -5.21 -20.97 -3.80
CA GLU A 115 -3.84 -21.45 -3.87
C GLU A 115 -2.81 -20.53 -3.21
N TYR A 116 -3.20 -19.31 -2.86
CA TYR A 116 -2.34 -18.27 -2.25
C TYR A 116 -2.85 -17.81 -0.89
N ASP A 117 -3.82 -18.49 -0.33
CA ASP A 117 -4.42 -18.11 0.95
C ASP A 117 -3.40 -18.24 2.09
N ILE A 118 -3.08 -17.09 2.68
CA ILE A 118 -2.24 -16.94 3.86
C ILE A 118 -2.94 -16.15 4.96
N THR A 119 -4.29 -16.21 4.97
CA THR A 119 -5.14 -15.50 5.93
C THR A 119 -4.73 -15.76 7.38
N GLU A 120 -4.38 -16.99 7.73
CA GLU A 120 -3.92 -17.33 9.08
C GLU A 120 -2.74 -16.46 9.50
N LYS A 121 -1.77 -16.26 8.61
CA LYS A 121 -0.55 -15.51 8.91
C LYS A 121 -0.74 -14.00 8.73
N SER A 122 -1.25 -13.58 7.57
CA SER A 122 -1.20 -12.17 7.15
C SER A 122 -2.50 -11.42 7.41
N GLY A 123 -3.57 -12.12 7.75
CA GLY A 123 -4.89 -11.52 7.98
C GLY A 123 -5.84 -11.65 6.79
N GLN A 124 -7.12 -11.60 7.08
CA GLN A 124 -8.18 -11.57 6.09
C GLN A 124 -8.24 -10.22 5.40
N TYR A 125 -8.04 -9.13 6.14
CA TYR A 125 -8.18 -7.77 5.64
C TYR A 125 -6.85 -7.12 5.35
N CYS A 126 -6.83 -6.24 4.34
CA CYS A 126 -5.65 -5.53 3.89
C CYS A 126 -5.77 -4.04 4.20
N VAL A 127 -4.72 -3.45 4.73
CA VAL A 127 -4.67 -2.01 5.05
C VAL A 127 -4.60 -1.11 3.81
N GLN A 128 -4.31 -1.67 2.65
CA GLN A 128 -4.02 -0.96 1.40
C GLN A 128 -4.98 0.18 1.05
N PHE A 129 -6.23 0.07 1.49
CA PHE A 129 -7.30 1.05 1.29
C PHE A 129 -8.21 1.02 2.51
N THR A 130 -8.01 1.93 3.44
CA THR A 130 -8.78 1.99 4.69
C THR A 130 -9.30 3.42 4.90
N THR A 131 -10.61 3.58 5.09
CA THR A 131 -11.25 4.90 5.24
C THR A 131 -11.74 5.11 6.65
N PHE A 132 -11.58 6.34 7.15
CA PHE A 132 -12.07 6.77 8.45
C PHE A 132 -12.86 8.07 8.33
N ASN A 133 -14.06 8.12 8.87
CA ASN A 133 -14.74 9.38 9.19
C ASN A 133 -14.11 9.97 10.46
N ARG A 134 -13.96 11.30 10.51
CA ARG A 134 -13.27 12.01 11.60
C ARG A 134 -13.79 11.63 12.99
N VAL A 135 -15.07 11.78 13.21
CA VAL A 135 -15.67 11.58 14.54
C VAL A 135 -16.00 10.12 14.78
N GLY A 136 -16.79 9.51 13.89
CA GLY A 136 -17.29 8.16 14.09
C GLY A 136 -16.22 7.08 14.02
N GLY A 137 -15.15 7.30 13.23
CA GLY A 137 -14.02 6.37 13.08
C GLY A 137 -12.95 6.46 14.16
N GLU A 138 -13.01 7.49 15.04
CA GLU A 138 -11.94 7.77 16.00
C GLU A 138 -11.68 6.62 16.98
N MET A 139 -12.72 5.97 17.47
CA MET A 139 -12.59 4.85 18.41
C MET A 139 -11.78 3.70 17.81
N VAL A 140 -12.10 3.30 16.57
CA VAL A 140 -11.41 2.22 15.86
C VAL A 140 -9.96 2.59 15.59
N ARG A 141 -9.73 3.82 15.11
CA ARG A 141 -8.40 4.35 14.81
C ARG A 141 -7.51 4.38 16.06
N LYS A 142 -8.01 4.92 17.20
CA LYS A 142 -7.26 4.98 18.46
C LYS A 142 -6.90 3.57 18.96
N TRP A 143 -7.83 2.65 18.90
CA TRP A 143 -7.57 1.26 19.28
C TRP A 143 -6.43 0.67 18.43
N TRP A 144 -6.42 0.93 17.12
CA TRP A 144 -5.38 0.46 16.22
C TRP A 144 -4.02 1.11 16.48
N GLU A 145 -3.99 2.43 16.73
CA GLU A 145 -2.78 3.15 17.15
C GLU A 145 -2.14 2.49 18.38
N GLU A 146 -2.93 2.23 19.42
CA GLU A 146 -2.46 1.61 20.65
C GLU A 146 -1.89 0.20 20.39
N ARG A 147 -2.58 -0.61 19.62
CA ARG A 147 -2.10 -1.97 19.28
C ARG A 147 -0.79 -1.93 18.49
N CYS A 148 -0.65 -1.02 17.53
CA CYS A 148 0.58 -0.89 16.75
C CYS A 148 1.75 -0.32 17.58
N ILE A 149 1.49 0.55 18.54
CA ILE A 149 2.51 0.98 19.51
C ILE A 149 2.97 -0.18 20.39
N GLU A 150 2.05 -0.99 20.89
CA GLU A 150 2.39 -2.15 21.72
C GLU A 150 3.20 -3.19 20.95
N TRP A 151 2.72 -3.54 19.76
CA TRP A 151 3.36 -4.56 18.94
C TRP A 151 3.08 -4.35 17.45
N CYS A 152 4.11 -4.21 16.64
CA CYS A 152 4.02 -4.15 15.17
C CYS A 152 5.36 -4.58 14.56
N TYR A 153 5.48 -5.87 14.20
CA TYR A 153 6.71 -6.46 13.68
C TYR A 153 6.46 -7.29 12.44
N ALA A 154 7.49 -7.43 11.59
CA ALA A 154 7.46 -8.22 10.35
C ALA A 154 7.64 -9.74 10.63
N LYS A 155 6.95 -10.24 11.65
CA LYS A 155 6.92 -11.66 12.04
C LYS A 155 5.52 -12.06 12.49
N PHE A 156 5.15 -13.31 12.28
CA PHE A 156 3.94 -13.86 12.88
C PHE A 156 4.24 -14.35 14.28
N GLU A 157 3.52 -13.84 15.27
CA GLU A 157 3.71 -14.18 16.68
C GLU A 157 2.42 -13.97 17.46
N ASN A 158 1.94 -15.01 18.15
CA ASN A 158 0.74 -14.94 18.98
C ASN A 158 -0.48 -14.33 18.27
N GLY A 159 -0.73 -14.74 17.02
CA GLY A 159 -1.86 -14.25 16.23
C GLY A 159 -1.67 -12.82 15.69
N LYS A 160 -0.48 -12.22 15.77
CA LYS A 160 -0.17 -10.86 15.31
C LYS A 160 0.79 -10.88 14.13
N PHE A 161 0.61 -9.95 13.19
CA PHE A 161 1.50 -9.73 12.06
C PHE A 161 1.35 -8.29 11.55
N GLY A 162 2.42 -7.50 11.67
CA GLY A 162 2.42 -6.10 11.24
C GLY A 162 1.30 -5.27 11.87
N ASP A 163 0.77 -4.36 11.10
CA ASP A 163 -0.37 -3.49 11.42
C ASP A 163 -1.70 -4.09 10.94
N GLN A 164 -1.69 -4.87 9.87
CA GLN A 164 -2.90 -5.33 9.20
C GLN A 164 -3.63 -6.50 9.90
N LYS A 165 -2.93 -7.40 10.60
CA LYS A 165 -3.57 -8.55 11.28
C LYS A 165 -4.57 -8.11 12.36
N TYR A 166 -4.43 -6.90 12.87
CA TYR A 166 -5.38 -6.30 13.80
C TYR A 166 -6.76 -6.02 13.19
N LEU A 167 -6.84 -5.85 11.86
CA LEU A 167 -8.10 -5.58 11.16
C LEU A 167 -9.05 -6.78 11.21
N ASP A 168 -8.52 -8.00 11.39
CA ASP A 168 -9.34 -9.22 11.43
C ASP A 168 -10.39 -9.19 12.55
N ASP A 169 -10.09 -8.50 13.64
CA ASP A 169 -10.93 -8.37 14.80
C ASP A 169 -12.00 -7.25 14.67
N TRP A 170 -11.83 -6.33 13.72
CA TRP A 170 -12.65 -5.12 13.66
C TRP A 170 -14.13 -5.35 13.37
N PRO A 171 -14.54 -6.23 12.44
CA PRO A 171 -15.97 -6.46 12.17
C PRO A 171 -16.73 -6.96 13.40
N ASP A 172 -16.09 -7.78 14.23
CA ASP A 172 -16.69 -8.33 15.46
C ASP A 172 -16.58 -7.36 16.64
N ARG A 173 -15.45 -6.65 16.75
CA ARG A 173 -15.18 -5.71 17.83
C ARG A 173 -15.96 -4.41 17.70
N PHE A 174 -16.15 -3.93 16.48
CA PHE A 174 -16.78 -2.66 16.16
C PHE A 174 -17.88 -2.82 15.10
N PRO A 175 -18.87 -3.73 15.31
CA PRO A 175 -19.84 -4.09 14.28
C PRO A 175 -20.65 -2.89 13.79
N GLU A 176 -20.91 -1.89 14.65
CA GLU A 176 -21.66 -0.70 14.28
C GLU A 176 -20.82 0.38 13.58
N LYS A 177 -19.50 0.21 13.56
CA LYS A 177 -18.56 1.20 13.02
C LYS A 177 -17.91 0.77 11.73
N VAL A 178 -17.64 -0.52 11.55
CA VAL A 178 -16.80 -1.03 10.46
C VAL A 178 -17.67 -1.62 9.35
N HIS A 179 -17.41 -1.17 8.14
CA HIS A 179 -17.90 -1.74 6.90
C HIS A 179 -16.77 -2.49 6.18
N VAL A 180 -17.02 -3.73 5.82
CA VAL A 180 -16.14 -4.50 4.94
C VAL A 180 -16.66 -4.35 3.51
N LEU A 181 -15.82 -3.88 2.59
CA LEU A 181 -16.17 -3.71 1.20
C LEU A 181 -16.73 -5.01 0.61
N SER A 182 -17.96 -4.98 0.13
CA SER A 182 -18.69 -6.17 -0.32
C SER A 182 -18.11 -6.71 -1.63
N ASN A 183 -17.80 -5.82 -2.58
CA ASN A 183 -17.30 -6.23 -3.90
C ASN A 183 -15.77 -6.43 -3.88
N LYS A 184 -15.35 -7.63 -3.52
CA LYS A 184 -13.93 -8.02 -3.42
C LYS A 184 -13.17 -7.96 -4.76
N ALA A 185 -13.86 -7.96 -5.91
CA ALA A 185 -13.21 -7.85 -7.22
C ALA A 185 -12.75 -6.42 -7.55
N TRP A 186 -13.11 -5.41 -6.76
CA TRP A 186 -12.66 -4.05 -6.98
C TRP A 186 -11.22 -3.79 -6.53
N THR A 187 -10.71 -4.61 -5.62
CA THR A 187 -9.40 -4.43 -4.96
C THR A 187 -8.43 -5.53 -5.41
N LEU A 188 -7.85 -5.35 -6.58
CA LEU A 188 -7.00 -6.36 -7.19
C LEU A 188 -5.55 -6.25 -6.74
N ALA A 189 -4.93 -7.42 -6.65
CA ALA A 189 -3.53 -7.59 -6.31
C ALA A 189 -2.98 -8.90 -6.91
N PRO A 190 -1.66 -9.15 -6.86
CA PRO A 190 -1.09 -10.41 -7.33
C PRO A 190 -1.71 -11.66 -6.69
N TRP A 191 -2.05 -11.62 -5.42
CA TRP A 191 -2.58 -12.76 -4.66
C TRP A 191 -4.02 -13.14 -4.99
N ASN A 192 -4.78 -12.29 -5.70
CA ASN A 192 -6.15 -12.58 -6.11
C ASN A 192 -6.37 -12.49 -7.62
N ALA A 193 -5.29 -12.35 -8.39
CA ALA A 193 -5.32 -12.17 -9.83
C ALA A 193 -5.89 -13.36 -10.62
N SER A 194 -5.79 -14.57 -10.09
CA SER A 194 -6.38 -15.79 -10.68
C SER A 194 -7.85 -15.96 -10.32
N ARG A 195 -8.29 -15.31 -9.24
CA ARG A 195 -9.68 -15.38 -8.76
C ARG A 195 -10.61 -14.40 -9.47
N PHE A 196 -10.12 -13.19 -9.77
CA PHE A 196 -10.95 -12.13 -10.35
C PHE A 196 -10.39 -11.64 -11.67
N PRO A 197 -11.27 -11.31 -12.65
CA PRO A 197 -10.85 -10.72 -13.91
C PRO A 197 -10.32 -9.29 -13.68
N TYR A 198 -9.22 -8.92 -14.37
CA TYR A 198 -8.61 -7.60 -14.25
C TYR A 198 -9.59 -6.46 -14.55
N SER A 199 -10.55 -6.68 -15.45
CA SER A 199 -11.54 -5.68 -15.85
C SER A 199 -12.54 -5.32 -14.73
N GLY A 200 -12.68 -6.16 -13.70
CA GLY A 200 -13.50 -5.88 -12.53
C GLY A 200 -12.87 -4.86 -11.60
N GLY A 201 -11.53 -4.75 -11.57
CA GLY A 201 -10.80 -3.95 -10.62
C GLY A 201 -11.02 -2.45 -10.73
N ILE A 202 -11.03 -1.78 -9.58
CA ILE A 202 -10.95 -0.32 -9.47
C ILE A 202 -9.49 0.09 -9.33
N PHE A 203 -8.72 -0.63 -8.53
CA PHE A 203 -7.28 -0.45 -8.43
C PHE A 203 -6.53 -1.78 -8.42
N TRP A 204 -5.23 -1.68 -8.66
CA TRP A 204 -4.26 -2.77 -8.53
C TRP A 204 -3.20 -2.40 -7.50
N HIS A 205 -2.90 -3.32 -6.57
CA HIS A 205 -1.83 -3.20 -5.60
C HIS A 205 -0.57 -3.88 -6.12
N PHE A 206 0.49 -3.12 -6.38
CA PHE A 206 1.76 -3.63 -6.91
C PHE A 206 2.67 -4.22 -5.83
N HIS A 207 2.11 -5.07 -5.00
CA HIS A 207 2.88 -5.82 -4.00
C HIS A 207 4.07 -6.54 -4.64
N GLU A 208 5.22 -6.52 -3.97
CA GLU A 208 6.49 -7.10 -4.42
C GLU A 208 7.19 -6.39 -5.61
N LEU A 209 6.71 -5.24 -6.07
CA LEU A 209 7.47 -4.46 -7.03
C LEU A 209 8.79 -3.98 -6.40
N ARG A 210 9.89 -4.14 -7.15
CA ARG A 210 11.22 -3.69 -6.70
C ARG A 210 11.95 -2.97 -7.83
N ILE A 211 12.63 -1.88 -7.50
CA ILE A 211 13.62 -1.27 -8.38
C ILE A 211 14.97 -1.90 -8.04
N ILE A 212 15.59 -2.52 -9.04
CA ILE A 212 16.86 -3.25 -8.90
C ILE A 212 17.90 -2.73 -9.90
N GLY A 213 19.13 -3.26 -9.84
CA GLY A 213 20.20 -2.93 -10.77
C GLY A 213 21.17 -1.89 -10.23
N LYS A 214 21.78 -1.12 -11.11
CA LYS A 214 22.69 -0.01 -10.78
C LYS A 214 21.98 1.33 -10.95
N HIS A 215 22.46 2.39 -10.30
CA HIS A 215 21.95 3.75 -10.53
C HIS A 215 21.97 4.17 -12.00
N SER A 216 23.03 3.79 -12.72
CA SER A 216 23.17 4.07 -14.15
C SER A 216 22.26 3.24 -15.05
N LYS A 217 21.74 2.11 -14.55
CA LYS A 217 20.84 1.20 -15.28
C LYS A 217 19.81 0.60 -14.31
N PRO A 218 18.84 1.38 -13.85
CA PRO A 218 17.79 0.88 -12.98
C PRO A 218 16.84 -0.01 -13.80
N MET A 219 16.39 -1.09 -13.17
CA MET A 219 15.40 -2.01 -13.74
C MET A 219 14.27 -2.21 -12.74
N VAL A 220 13.05 -2.36 -13.22
CA VAL A 220 11.93 -2.82 -12.37
C VAL A 220 11.86 -4.33 -12.42
N GLN A 221 11.82 -4.94 -11.28
CA GLN A 221 11.55 -6.35 -11.12
C GLN A 221 10.23 -6.55 -10.39
N PHE A 222 9.32 -7.24 -11.05
CA PHE A 222 8.16 -7.83 -10.40
C PHE A 222 8.56 -9.21 -9.92
N VAL A 223 8.98 -9.31 -8.67
CA VAL A 223 9.24 -10.61 -8.04
C VAL A 223 7.92 -11.05 -7.43
N THR A 224 7.18 -11.85 -8.17
CA THR A 224 5.92 -12.36 -7.64
C THR A 224 5.98 -13.86 -7.47
N SER A 225 5.56 -14.30 -6.29
CA SER A 225 5.28 -15.71 -5.99
C SER A 225 3.93 -16.14 -6.58
N TYR A 226 3.22 -15.23 -7.21
CA TYR A 226 1.85 -15.39 -7.71
C TYR A 226 1.82 -15.59 -9.22
N SER A 227 0.90 -16.42 -9.69
CA SER A 227 0.64 -16.59 -11.13
C SER A 227 -0.27 -15.46 -11.62
N ILE A 228 0.28 -14.56 -12.44
CA ILE A 228 -0.49 -13.46 -13.02
C ILE A 228 -0.95 -13.83 -14.42
N PRO A 229 -2.26 -13.83 -14.71
CA PRO A 229 -2.77 -14.13 -16.04
C PRO A 229 -2.16 -13.25 -17.12
N PRO A 230 -1.84 -13.78 -18.32
CA PRO A 230 -1.19 -13.02 -19.39
C PRO A 230 -1.93 -11.73 -19.78
N ILE A 231 -3.26 -11.78 -19.82
CA ILE A 231 -4.08 -10.61 -20.12
C ILE A 231 -3.96 -9.54 -19.03
N THR A 232 -3.91 -9.92 -17.76
CA THR A 232 -3.70 -9.01 -16.63
C THR A 232 -2.33 -8.34 -16.73
N ARG A 233 -1.29 -9.10 -17.08
CA ARG A 233 0.05 -8.54 -17.33
C ARG A 233 0.00 -7.47 -18.42
N LYS A 234 -0.63 -7.75 -19.54
CA LYS A 234 -0.74 -6.81 -20.65
C LYS A 234 -1.52 -5.55 -20.27
N GLN A 235 -2.65 -5.70 -19.56
CA GLN A 235 -3.59 -4.61 -19.32
C GLN A 235 -3.31 -3.79 -18.06
N ILE A 236 -2.59 -4.36 -17.10
CA ILE A 236 -2.25 -3.70 -15.83
C ILE A 236 -0.77 -3.31 -15.78
N TYR A 237 0.13 -4.30 -15.93
CA TYR A 237 1.56 -4.05 -15.77
C TYR A 237 2.14 -3.20 -16.91
N GLY A 238 1.66 -3.39 -18.14
CA GLY A 238 2.10 -2.57 -19.29
C GLY A 238 1.86 -1.07 -19.08
N PRO A 239 0.61 -0.63 -18.88
CA PRO A 239 0.30 0.78 -18.61
C PRO A 239 0.99 1.32 -17.36
N TYR A 240 1.05 0.54 -16.26
CA TYR A 240 1.76 0.97 -15.06
C TYR A 240 3.25 1.21 -15.30
N MET A 241 3.90 0.34 -16.07
CA MET A 241 5.30 0.52 -16.45
C MET A 241 5.53 1.78 -17.25
N SER A 242 4.59 2.15 -18.13
CA SER A 242 4.64 3.42 -18.86
C SER A 242 4.57 4.61 -17.90
N ASP A 243 3.62 4.58 -16.95
CA ASP A 243 3.47 5.62 -15.92
C ASP A 243 4.72 5.73 -15.04
N LEU A 244 5.28 4.60 -14.62
CA LEU A 244 6.49 4.57 -13.79
C LEU A 244 7.71 5.15 -14.51
N ARG A 245 7.88 4.84 -15.80
CA ARG A 245 8.96 5.43 -16.61
C ARG A 245 8.79 6.95 -16.74
N ALA A 246 7.58 7.41 -17.02
CA ALA A 246 7.29 8.83 -17.09
C ALA A 246 7.57 9.55 -15.76
N ALA A 247 7.20 8.93 -14.63
CA ALA A 247 7.49 9.47 -13.31
C ALA A 247 9.01 9.54 -13.03
N ILE A 248 9.76 8.49 -13.36
CA ILE A 248 11.22 8.47 -13.21
C ILE A 248 11.88 9.55 -14.07
N GLU A 249 11.41 9.73 -15.29
CA GLU A 249 11.94 10.77 -16.19
C GLU A 249 11.70 12.17 -15.62
N SER A 250 10.47 12.47 -15.17
CA SER A 250 10.14 13.75 -14.57
C SER A 250 10.93 14.04 -13.27
N MET A 251 11.34 13.02 -12.54
CA MET A 251 12.13 13.20 -11.32
C MET A 251 13.58 13.60 -11.57
N LYS A 252 14.12 13.38 -12.79
CA LYS A 252 15.47 13.83 -13.17
C LYS A 252 15.61 15.35 -13.10
N ASP A 253 14.54 16.09 -13.43
CA ASP A 253 14.51 17.55 -13.37
C ASP A 253 14.72 18.08 -11.96
N TYR A 254 14.48 17.25 -10.95
CA TYR A 254 14.69 17.55 -9.54
C TYR A 254 15.99 16.93 -8.97
N GLY A 255 16.85 16.41 -9.85
CA GLY A 255 18.10 15.76 -9.45
C GLY A 255 17.91 14.41 -8.75
N VAL A 256 16.75 13.79 -8.91
CA VAL A 256 16.41 12.51 -8.26
C VAL A 256 16.59 11.37 -9.24
N GLN A 257 17.30 10.36 -8.80
CA GLN A 257 17.47 9.11 -9.55
C GLN A 257 16.94 7.94 -8.69
N PRO A 258 16.38 6.90 -9.35
CA PRO A 258 15.98 5.69 -8.65
C PRO A 258 17.14 5.13 -7.83
N ARG A 259 16.83 4.70 -6.60
CA ARG A 259 17.81 4.00 -5.73
C ARG A 259 17.53 2.51 -5.77
N PRO A 260 18.18 1.74 -6.66
CA PRO A 260 17.97 0.31 -6.76
C PRO A 260 18.31 -0.41 -5.46
N GLN A 261 17.49 -1.35 -5.07
CA GLN A 261 17.82 -2.22 -3.94
C GLN A 261 18.98 -3.14 -4.35
N GLN A 262 20.12 -3.08 -3.65
CA GLN A 262 21.38 -3.73 -4.02
C GLN A 262 21.41 -5.26 -3.85
N LYS A 263 20.32 -5.94 -3.55
CA LYS A 263 20.37 -7.39 -3.30
C LYS A 263 19.82 -8.22 -4.46
N TYR A 264 20.57 -8.30 -5.54
CA TYR A 264 20.52 -9.45 -6.44
C TYR A 264 21.35 -10.59 -5.81
N ARG A 265 20.78 -11.36 -4.90
CA ARG A 265 21.42 -12.61 -4.45
C ARG A 265 21.26 -13.65 -5.56
N ARG A 266 22.32 -13.86 -6.36
CA ARG A 266 22.45 -14.97 -7.32
C ARG A 266 22.20 -16.36 -6.70
N PHE A 267 22.32 -16.49 -5.39
CA PHE A 267 22.17 -17.75 -4.63
C PHE A 267 20.72 -18.19 -4.38
N GLY A 268 19.71 -17.40 -4.69
CA GLY A 268 18.31 -17.84 -4.58
C GLY A 268 17.89 -18.86 -5.64
N LEU A 269 18.57 -18.91 -6.77
CA LEU A 269 18.30 -19.85 -7.86
C LEU A 269 18.64 -21.31 -7.48
N LEU A 270 19.75 -21.54 -6.81
CA LEU A 270 20.16 -22.90 -6.38
C LEU A 270 19.27 -23.46 -5.26
N LYS A 271 18.84 -22.63 -4.31
CA LYS A 271 17.91 -23.08 -3.25
C LYS A 271 16.49 -23.32 -3.76
N GLY A 272 16.06 -22.64 -4.83
CA GLY A 272 14.77 -22.87 -5.49
C GLY A 272 14.72 -24.20 -6.26
N LEU A 273 15.82 -24.56 -6.93
CA LEU A 273 15.96 -25.83 -7.65
C LEU A 273 15.95 -27.05 -6.71
N LEU A 274 16.52 -26.90 -5.50
CA LEU A 274 16.61 -28.00 -4.51
C LEU A 274 15.30 -28.25 -3.74
N LYS A 275 14.30 -27.34 -3.79
CA LYS A 275 13.05 -27.48 -3.03
C LYS A 275 11.86 -27.98 -3.85
N GLY A 276 12.04 -28.38 -5.10
CA GLY A 276 10.95 -28.93 -5.94
C GLY A 276 9.73 -27.99 -6.04
N ILE A 277 9.96 -26.68 -6.13
CA ILE A 277 8.93 -25.67 -5.96
C ILE A 277 8.05 -25.60 -7.21
N ARG A 278 6.79 -25.90 -7.07
CA ARG A 278 5.69 -25.70 -8.02
C ARG A 278 5.39 -24.21 -8.36
N HIS A 279 6.22 -23.28 -7.95
CA HIS A 279 6.03 -21.85 -8.21
C HIS A 279 6.92 -21.43 -9.36
N GLN A 280 6.33 -21.20 -10.52
CA GLN A 280 6.98 -20.50 -11.61
C GLN A 280 7.34 -19.09 -11.16
N LEU A 281 8.60 -18.89 -10.75
CA LEU A 281 9.17 -17.57 -10.53
C LEU A 281 9.12 -16.81 -11.86
N TRP A 282 8.11 -15.99 -12.04
CA TRP A 282 8.00 -15.16 -13.20
C TRP A 282 8.81 -13.87 -12.97
N ARG A 283 9.94 -13.76 -13.67
CA ARG A 283 10.78 -12.55 -13.65
C ARG A 283 10.56 -11.78 -14.94
N VAL A 284 9.95 -10.62 -14.85
CA VAL A 284 9.95 -9.65 -15.91
C VAL A 284 10.91 -8.54 -15.54
N ASN A 285 12.05 -8.53 -16.23
CA ASN A 285 13.00 -7.43 -16.14
C ASN A 285 12.65 -6.43 -17.24
N HIS A 286 12.23 -5.23 -16.86
CA HIS A 286 12.02 -4.12 -17.78
C HIS A 286 13.10 -3.08 -17.56
N GLU A 287 13.77 -2.70 -18.63
CA GLU A 287 14.69 -1.56 -18.61
C GLU A 287 13.87 -0.28 -18.43
N LEU A 288 14.24 0.52 -17.43
CA LEU A 288 13.56 1.79 -17.10
C LEU A 288 14.11 2.97 -17.90
N VAL A 289 15.28 2.79 -18.51
CA VAL A 289 15.93 3.80 -19.35
C VAL A 289 16.24 3.13 -20.68
N SER A 290 15.60 3.57 -21.76
CA SER A 290 16.06 3.28 -23.12
C SER A 290 17.32 4.10 -23.41
N ASN A 291 18.31 3.49 -24.05
CA ASN A 291 19.54 4.15 -24.52
C ASN A 291 19.20 5.36 -25.40
#